data_7f4da25394ce961b0db889af34e08a65
#
_entry.id   7f4da25394ce961b0db889af34e08a65
#
_cell.length_a   1.000
_cell.length_b   1.000
_cell.length_c   1.000
_cell.angle_alpha   90.00
_cell.angle_beta   90.00
_cell.angle_gamma   90.00
#
_symmetry.space_group_name_H-M   'P 1'
#
loop_
_entity.id
_entity.type
_entity.pdbx_description
1 polymer ?
#
loop_
_entity_poly.entity_id
_entity_poly.type
_entity_poly.pdbx_seq_one_letter_code
_entity_poly.pdbx_strand_id
1 'polypeptide(L)' 'MEKLSVSLEDYIEEIYILVLKNGQAKVTEIANGLNVKKASVTGALNLLA' A
#
# COMPACT_ATOMS: atom_id res chain seq x y z
N MET A 1 -18.55 6.58 -1.25
CA MET A 1 -18.22 6.57 0.15
C MET A 1 -16.74 6.38 0.39
N GLU A 2 -16.22 7.14 1.28
CA GLU A 2 -14.81 7.11 1.55
C GLU A 2 -14.41 5.90 2.40
N LYS A 3 -13.29 5.31 2.06
CA LYS A 3 -12.76 4.19 2.82
C LYS A 3 -12.08 4.70 4.08
N LEU A 4 -12.55 4.25 5.24
CA LEU A 4 -11.97 4.72 6.50
C LEU A 4 -10.65 4.04 6.82
N SER A 5 -10.48 2.81 6.35
CA SER A 5 -9.24 2.08 6.56
C SER A 5 -9.04 1.10 5.41
N VAL A 6 -7.79 0.74 5.22
CA VAL A 6 -7.40 -0.21 4.19
C VAL A 6 -6.83 -1.43 4.90
N SER A 7 -7.30 -2.61 4.53
CA SER A 7 -6.86 -3.83 5.18
C SER A 7 -5.43 -4.17 4.77
N LEU A 8 -4.77 -5.00 5.57
CA LEU A 8 -3.43 -5.46 5.24
C LEU A 8 -3.41 -6.25 3.94
N GLU A 9 -4.50 -6.95 3.65
CA GLU A 9 -4.62 -7.67 2.38
C GLU A 9 -4.57 -6.72 1.20
N ASP A 10 -5.22 -5.57 1.32
CA ASP A 10 -5.19 -4.58 0.25
C ASP A 10 -3.78 -4.06 0.03
N TYR A 11 -3.02 -3.85 1.11
CA TYR A 11 -1.63 -3.44 1.00
C TYR A 11 -0.79 -4.50 0.28
N ILE A 12 -0.97 -5.76 0.66
CA ILE A 12 -0.23 -6.85 0.04
C ILE A 12 -0.56 -6.94 -1.45
N GLU A 13 -1.82 -6.83 -1.80
CA GLU A 13 -2.25 -6.86 -3.19
C GLU A 13 -1.61 -5.75 -4.00
N GLU A 14 -1.62 -4.54 -3.47
CA GLU A 14 -1.06 -3.39 -4.18
C GLU A 14 0.43 -3.54 -4.35
N ILE A 15 1.12 -3.99 -3.31
CA ILE A 15 2.55 -4.23 -3.37
C ILE A 15 2.87 -5.26 -4.45
N TYR A 16 2.10 -6.34 -4.48
CA TYR A 16 2.31 -7.40 -5.47
C TYR A 16 2.15 -6.87 -6.89
N ILE A 17 1.08 -6.10 -7.12
CA ILE A 17 0.81 -5.53 -8.44
C ILE A 17 1.97 -4.62 -8.87
N LEU A 18 2.44 -3.77 -7.95
CA LEU A 18 3.51 -2.84 -8.27
C LEU A 18 4.82 -3.55 -8.54
N VAL A 19 5.11 -4.60 -7.80
CA VAL A 19 6.32 -5.38 -8.02
C VAL A 19 6.28 -6.05 -9.38
N LEU A 20 5.13 -6.62 -9.75
CA LEU A 20 4.99 -7.25 -11.06
C LEU A 20 5.12 -6.23 -12.18
N LYS A 21 4.63 -5.03 -11.97
CA LYS A 21 4.58 -4.00 -12.99
C LYS A 21 5.90 -3.27 -13.14
N ASN A 22 6.52 -2.92 -12.01
CA ASN A 22 7.69 -2.03 -12.00
C ASN A 22 8.95 -2.68 -11.43
N GLY A 23 8.86 -3.90 -10.92
CA GLY A 23 9.98 -4.56 -10.28
C GLY A 23 10.18 -4.18 -8.83
N GLN A 24 9.41 -3.21 -8.34
CA GLN A 24 9.49 -2.77 -6.95
C GLN A 24 8.23 -1.98 -6.59
N ALA A 25 7.99 -1.85 -5.29
CA ALA A 25 6.84 -1.09 -4.78
C ALA A 25 7.35 0.00 -3.84
N LYS A 26 7.18 1.26 -4.25
CA LYS A 26 7.59 2.40 -3.42
C LYS A 26 6.42 2.87 -2.58
N VAL A 27 6.72 3.42 -1.39
CA VAL A 27 5.70 3.93 -0.49
C VAL A 27 4.77 4.91 -1.19
N THR A 28 5.34 5.82 -1.98
CA THR A 28 4.55 6.81 -2.71
C THR A 28 3.56 6.15 -3.66
N GLU A 29 4.01 5.12 -4.36
CA GLU A 29 3.16 4.42 -5.32
C GLU A 29 2.05 3.64 -4.63
N ILE A 30 2.38 3.01 -3.51
CA ILE A 30 1.40 2.27 -2.73
C ILE A 30 0.33 3.24 -2.22
N ALA A 31 0.78 4.36 -1.67
CA ALA A 31 -0.13 5.37 -1.13
C ALA A 31 -1.09 5.88 -2.21
N ASN A 32 -0.56 6.17 -3.39
CA ASN A 32 -1.38 6.66 -4.50
C ASN A 32 -2.36 5.61 -4.99
N GLY A 33 -1.89 4.37 -5.10
CA GLY A 33 -2.73 3.28 -5.59
C GLY A 33 -3.89 2.97 -4.66
N LEU A 34 -3.68 3.10 -3.37
CA LEU A 34 -4.71 2.83 -2.37
C LEU A 34 -5.44 4.09 -1.90
N ASN A 35 -4.99 5.25 -2.37
CA ASN A 35 -5.58 6.54 -2.00
C ASN A 35 -5.53 6.75 -0.48
N VAL A 36 -4.36 6.53 0.09
CA VAL A 36 -4.11 6.72 1.52
C VAL A 36 -2.87 7.59 1.70
N LYS A 37 -2.62 8.01 2.93
CA LYS A 37 -1.45 8.81 3.23
C LYS A 37 -0.22 7.91 3.35
N LYS A 38 0.95 8.48 3.07
CA LYS A 38 2.21 7.73 3.18
C LYS A 38 2.43 7.19 4.59
N ALA A 39 2.02 7.95 5.59
CA ALA A 39 2.16 7.50 6.98
C ALA A 39 1.38 6.20 7.22
N SER A 40 0.22 6.07 6.60
CA SER A 40 -0.57 4.85 6.71
C SER A 40 0.16 3.67 6.09
N VAL A 41 0.80 3.89 4.95
CA VAL A 41 1.58 2.83 4.29
C VAL A 41 2.74 2.40 5.17
N THR A 42 3.46 3.36 5.73
CA THR A 42 4.59 3.07 6.61
C THR A 42 4.14 2.24 7.81
N GLY A 43 3.01 2.62 8.42
CA GLY A 43 2.46 1.86 9.54
C GLY A 43 2.11 0.44 9.15
N ALA A 44 1.49 0.26 7.98
CA ALA A 44 1.12 -1.06 7.50
C ALA A 44 2.35 -1.91 7.24
N LEU A 45 3.38 -1.33 6.63
CA LEU A 45 4.62 -2.05 6.36
C LEU A 45 5.29 -2.51 7.64
N ASN A 46 5.23 -1.70 8.69
CA ASN A 46 5.78 -2.08 9.99
C ASN A 46 5.04 -3.28 10.58
N LEU A 47 3.74 -3.34 10.36
CA LEU A 47 2.95 -4.48 10.82
C LEU A 47 3.27 -5.74 10.03
N LEU A 48 3.56 -5.59 8.74
CA LEU A 48 3.86 -6.73 7.88
C LEU A 48 5.29 -7.24 8.08
N ALA A 49 6.16 -6.38 8.53
CA ALA A 49 7.54 -6.78 8.80
C ALA A 49 7.61 -7.55 10.13
#